data_31043730b3b222d4bf3cbbadb11e8374
#
_entry.id   31043730b3b222d4bf3cbbadb11e8374
#
_cell.length_a   1.000
_cell.length_b   1.000
_cell.length_c   1.000
_cell.angle_alpha   90.00
_cell.angle_beta   90.00
_cell.angle_gamma   90.00
#
_symmetry.space_group_name_H-M   'P 1'
#
loop_
_entity.id
_entity.type
_entity.pdbx_description
1 polymer ?
#
loop_
_entity_poly.entity_id
_entity_poly.type
_entity_poly.pdbx_seq_one_letter_code
_entity_poly.pdbx_strand_id
1 'polypeptide(L)'
;MNSFAYYRLPDARHFIKLTQKNGEPETYFSLTDLNGKEGFVLVPFKIDEAHPVVLIHPEKKERVRVSKCSARLRNEYGATILATSSDGRERYGEVFRCFHQQLKDGKLAIIVLARCEEISHSATIDAEAMFLEACRIYPHLCIMLVSTPQTGTWLMATPEVLLDGDGETWRTMALAGTMKAEGLAPDADCSSASTPWVDGNDMRDWSTKNKHEQQLVATYIQQCLSPFTDQLTQRGPYTVQAGDLVHLRSDFMFSLHDTKSLGSLLEALHPTPAVCGLQKAEAQRFILQHEHADRSYYSGFAGLLNPNGETHLYVSLRCMQILENSYRLYAGGGLLLDSVEQQEWEETVAKMETMRKITASPPTPPRREGEL
;
A
#
# COMPACT_ATOMS: atom_id res chain seq x y z
N MET A 1 -3.73 3.34 25.49
CA MET A 1 -3.63 2.13 24.63
C MET A 1 -2.17 1.91 24.29
N ASN A 2 -1.70 0.66 24.23
CA ASN A 2 -0.34 0.37 23.76
C ASN A 2 -0.29 0.59 22.26
N SER A 3 0.78 1.22 21.76
CA SER A 3 1.03 1.33 20.32
C SER A 3 1.77 0.10 19.82
N PHE A 4 1.38 -0.42 18.66
CA PHE A 4 2.02 -1.59 18.07
C PHE A 4 2.02 -1.55 16.55
N ALA A 5 2.98 -2.26 15.96
CA ALA A 5 3.01 -2.57 14.55
C ALA A 5 3.44 -4.02 14.34
N TYR A 6 2.69 -4.75 13.52
CA TYR A 6 3.04 -6.08 13.04
C TYR A 6 3.31 -6.00 11.56
N TYR A 7 4.35 -6.65 11.08
CA TYR A 7 4.61 -6.71 9.66
C TYR A 7 5.20 -8.05 9.24
N ARG A 8 4.77 -8.54 8.10
CA ARG A 8 5.31 -9.71 7.42
C ARG A 8 5.71 -9.28 6.01
N LEU A 9 7.02 -9.38 5.72
CA LEU A 9 7.55 -9.13 4.38
C LEU A 9 7.08 -10.23 3.41
N PRO A 10 7.04 -9.96 2.09
CA PRO A 10 6.70 -10.95 1.08
C PRO A 10 7.49 -12.24 1.30
N ASP A 11 6.82 -13.40 1.15
CA ASP A 11 7.35 -14.77 1.30
C ASP A 11 7.95 -15.13 2.65
N ALA A 12 7.98 -14.20 3.60
CA ALA A 12 8.51 -14.48 4.91
C ALA A 12 7.59 -15.45 5.69
N ARG A 13 8.20 -16.49 6.28
CA ARG A 13 7.51 -17.47 7.14
C ARG A 13 7.25 -16.95 8.55
N HIS A 14 7.79 -15.77 8.87
CA HIS A 14 7.66 -15.11 10.16
C HIS A 14 7.18 -13.68 9.94
N PHE A 15 6.45 -13.16 10.92
CA PHE A 15 6.19 -11.74 11.03
C PHE A 15 6.93 -11.15 12.24
N ILE A 16 7.12 -9.86 12.22
CA ILE A 16 7.71 -9.11 13.32
C ILE A 16 6.59 -8.38 14.06
N LYS A 17 6.57 -8.53 15.37
CA LYS A 17 5.67 -7.84 16.28
C LYS A 17 6.47 -6.79 17.04
N LEU A 18 6.14 -5.53 16.86
CA LEU A 18 6.73 -4.37 17.51
C LEU A 18 5.72 -3.81 18.51
N THR A 19 6.16 -3.49 19.72
CA THR A 19 5.28 -2.92 20.75
C THR A 19 5.99 -1.79 21.46
N GLN A 20 5.30 -0.66 21.59
CA GLN A 20 5.66 0.47 22.43
C GLN A 20 4.63 0.57 23.58
N LYS A 21 5.08 0.39 24.82
CA LYS A 21 4.22 0.38 26.00
C LYS A 21 4.28 1.68 26.78
N ASN A 22 5.45 2.31 26.78
CA ASN A 22 5.73 3.52 27.54
C ASN A 22 5.76 4.71 26.60
N GLY A 23 5.10 5.79 27.04
CA GLY A 23 4.98 6.99 26.23
C GLY A 23 4.07 6.84 25.00
N GLU A 24 3.84 7.91 24.33
CA GLU A 24 3.13 7.97 23.05
C GLU A 24 4.14 7.93 21.90
N PRO A 25 3.77 7.39 20.72
CA PRO A 25 4.58 7.53 19.50
C PRO A 25 4.87 8.99 19.20
N GLU A 26 6.07 9.26 18.70
CA GLU A 26 6.42 10.61 18.25
C GLU A 26 5.59 10.98 17.00
N THR A 27 5.19 12.25 16.92
CA THR A 27 4.46 12.80 15.78
C THR A 27 5.25 13.91 15.12
N TYR A 28 5.19 13.97 13.78
CA TYR A 28 5.89 14.97 12.98
C TYR A 28 4.97 15.54 11.91
N PHE A 29 5.32 16.74 11.41
CA PHE A 29 4.55 17.46 10.41
C PHE A 29 5.34 17.69 9.10
N SER A 30 6.55 17.12 9.01
CA SER A 30 7.38 17.07 7.80
C SER A 30 8.06 15.71 7.70
N LEU A 31 8.25 15.20 6.48
CA LEU A 31 9.03 14.00 6.26
C LEU A 31 10.53 14.21 6.51
N THR A 32 11.03 15.44 6.35
CA THR A 32 12.42 15.79 6.68
C THR A 32 12.74 15.60 8.17
N ASP A 33 11.74 15.65 9.06
CA ASP A 33 11.92 15.36 10.48
C ASP A 33 12.31 13.89 10.75
N LEU A 34 12.10 13.00 9.77
CA LEU A 34 12.55 11.61 9.83
C LEU A 34 14.03 11.41 9.50
N ASN A 35 14.76 12.46 9.12
CA ASN A 35 16.19 12.39 8.86
C ASN A 35 16.94 11.88 10.10
N GLY A 36 17.68 10.76 9.93
CA GLY A 36 18.43 10.11 11.00
C GLY A 36 17.59 9.39 12.05
N LYS A 37 16.26 9.34 11.91
CA LYS A 37 15.37 8.63 12.83
C LYS A 37 15.30 7.13 12.55
N GLU A 38 14.96 6.37 13.61
CA GLU A 38 14.77 4.93 13.54
C GLU A 38 13.49 4.54 14.28
N GLY A 39 12.72 3.60 13.71
CA GLY A 39 11.48 3.09 14.29
C GLY A 39 10.54 2.50 13.24
N PHE A 40 9.29 2.29 13.62
CA PHE A 40 8.24 1.94 12.65
C PHE A 40 7.40 3.18 12.38
N VAL A 41 7.35 3.58 11.10
CA VAL A 41 6.66 4.81 10.68
C VAL A 41 5.33 4.50 10.02
N LEU A 42 4.32 5.36 10.27
CA LEU A 42 3.06 5.43 9.52
C LEU A 42 2.85 6.86 9.06
N VAL A 43 2.74 7.05 7.75
CA VAL A 43 2.66 8.35 7.08
C VAL A 43 1.35 8.48 6.32
N PRO A 44 0.62 9.59 6.46
CA PRO A 44 -0.63 9.83 5.74
C PRO A 44 -0.39 10.26 4.29
N PHE A 45 -1.45 10.30 3.47
CA PHE A 45 -1.43 10.90 2.13
C PHE A 45 -1.11 12.40 2.16
N LYS A 46 -1.72 13.11 3.13
CA LYS A 46 -1.45 14.52 3.44
C LYS A 46 -1.11 14.63 4.91
N ILE A 47 0.02 15.25 5.20
CA ILE A 47 0.46 15.52 6.56
C ILE A 47 -0.22 16.81 7.05
N ASP A 48 -0.96 16.72 8.14
CA ASP A 48 -1.58 17.84 8.85
C ASP A 48 -1.82 17.50 10.35
N GLU A 49 -2.45 18.39 11.10
CA GLU A 49 -2.70 18.19 12.54
C GLU A 49 -3.63 16.99 12.82
N ALA A 50 -4.58 16.70 11.91
CA ALA A 50 -5.48 15.56 12.05
C ALA A 50 -4.79 14.23 11.66
N HIS A 51 -3.84 14.30 10.75
CA HIS A 51 -3.11 13.15 10.24
C HIS A 51 -1.60 13.43 10.25
N PRO A 52 -0.93 13.34 11.42
CA PRO A 52 0.51 13.51 11.52
C PRO A 52 1.28 12.28 10.99
N VAL A 53 2.56 12.45 10.71
CA VAL A 53 3.50 11.33 10.63
C VAL A 53 3.67 10.76 12.04
N VAL A 54 3.50 9.45 12.17
CA VAL A 54 3.63 8.77 13.49
C VAL A 54 4.82 7.82 13.45
N LEU A 55 5.73 7.95 14.42
CA LEU A 55 6.90 7.10 14.58
C LEU A 55 6.80 6.32 15.91
N ILE A 56 6.67 5.00 15.80
CA ILE A 56 6.67 4.07 16.92
C ILE A 56 8.11 3.69 17.25
N HIS A 57 8.53 3.89 18.51
CA HIS A 57 9.80 3.42 19.04
C HIS A 57 9.60 2.10 19.79
N PRO A 58 9.88 0.94 19.16
CA PRO A 58 9.56 -0.34 19.76
C PRO A 58 10.49 -0.67 20.93
N GLU A 59 9.92 -0.84 22.10
CA GLU A 59 10.63 -1.37 23.28
C GLU A 59 10.75 -2.91 23.24
N LYS A 60 9.83 -3.54 22.50
CA LYS A 60 9.81 -4.99 22.32
C LYS A 60 9.70 -5.35 20.85
N LYS A 61 10.60 -6.22 20.38
CA LYS A 61 10.60 -6.81 19.03
C LYS A 61 10.52 -8.32 19.17
N GLU A 62 9.51 -8.94 18.59
CA GLU A 62 9.31 -10.39 18.61
C GLU A 62 9.22 -10.92 17.19
N ARG A 63 9.91 -12.03 16.91
CA ARG A 63 9.79 -12.76 15.64
C ARG A 63 8.89 -13.97 15.84
N VAL A 64 7.74 -14.00 15.18
CA VAL A 64 6.70 -14.99 15.37
C VAL A 64 6.46 -15.77 14.09
N ARG A 65 6.38 -17.10 14.17
CA ARG A 65 6.10 -17.94 13.00
C ARG A 65 4.61 -17.90 12.66
N VAL A 66 4.26 -17.59 11.41
CA VAL A 66 2.87 -17.45 10.93
C VAL A 66 2.06 -18.74 11.20
N SER A 67 2.63 -19.93 10.97
CA SER A 67 1.94 -21.21 11.15
C SER A 67 1.58 -21.58 12.60
N LYS A 68 2.23 -20.95 13.61
CA LYS A 68 1.93 -21.21 15.04
C LYS A 68 0.69 -20.47 15.53
N CYS A 69 0.22 -19.45 14.81
CA CYS A 69 -0.88 -18.58 15.24
C CYS A 69 -2.25 -19.03 14.70
N SER A 70 -2.30 -19.84 13.66
CA SER A 70 -3.55 -20.30 13.03
C SER A 70 -4.44 -21.18 13.93
N ALA A 71 -3.94 -21.64 15.07
CA ALA A 71 -4.69 -22.51 16.00
C ALA A 71 -5.64 -21.75 16.95
N ARG A 72 -5.57 -20.41 17.05
CA ARG A 72 -6.37 -19.61 18.01
C ARG A 72 -7.59 -18.93 17.41
N LEU A 73 -7.77 -18.99 16.07
CA LEU A 73 -8.85 -18.30 15.39
C LEU A 73 -10.16 -19.10 15.46
N ARG A 74 -10.85 -19.00 16.61
CA ARG A 74 -12.24 -19.41 16.77
C ARG A 74 -13.08 -18.16 17.08
N ASN A 75 -13.51 -17.45 16.08
CA ASN A 75 -14.66 -16.56 16.22
C ASN A 75 -15.51 -16.62 14.95
N GLU A 76 -16.80 -16.71 15.14
CA GLU A 76 -17.82 -16.72 14.09
C GLU A 76 -17.93 -15.31 13.49
N TYR A 77 -17.22 -15.05 12.39
CA TYR A 77 -17.36 -13.81 11.64
C TYR A 77 -18.47 -13.96 10.62
N GLY A 78 -19.66 -13.56 11.00
CA GLY A 78 -20.76 -13.31 10.07
C GLY A 78 -20.80 -11.84 9.66
N ALA A 79 -20.02 -11.44 8.65
CA ALA A 79 -20.15 -10.10 8.09
C ALA A 79 -21.44 -10.05 7.24
N THR A 80 -22.46 -9.35 7.71
CA THR A 80 -23.56 -8.95 6.85
C THR A 80 -23.06 -7.81 5.98
N ILE A 81 -22.71 -8.11 4.74
CA ILE A 81 -22.35 -7.09 3.74
C ILE A 81 -23.63 -6.29 3.46
N LEU A 82 -23.73 -5.09 4.00
CA LEU A 82 -24.72 -4.12 3.54
C LEU A 82 -24.30 -3.71 2.13
N ALA A 83 -25.21 -3.90 1.18
CA ALA A 83 -24.99 -3.59 -0.21
C ALA A 83 -24.40 -2.19 -0.40
N THR A 84 -23.41 -2.07 -1.32
CA THR A 84 -22.95 -0.76 -1.81
C THR A 84 -24.15 0.10 -2.16
N SER A 85 -24.30 1.23 -1.49
CA SER A 85 -25.40 2.16 -1.78
C SER A 85 -25.28 2.62 -3.25
N SER A 86 -26.39 2.70 -3.98
CA SER A 86 -26.48 3.29 -5.32
C SER A 86 -25.83 4.68 -5.37
N ASP A 87 -25.92 5.41 -4.28
CA ASP A 87 -25.32 6.72 -4.03
C ASP A 87 -23.80 6.74 -4.21
N GLY A 88 -23.07 5.68 -3.80
CA GLY A 88 -21.62 5.63 -3.95
C GLY A 88 -21.13 5.57 -5.42
N ARG A 89 -21.92 4.91 -6.30
CA ARG A 89 -21.59 4.83 -7.74
C ARG A 89 -21.85 6.17 -8.45
N GLU A 90 -22.95 6.85 -8.13
CA GLU A 90 -23.27 8.17 -8.70
C GLU A 90 -22.23 9.22 -8.29
N ARG A 91 -21.92 9.32 -7.00
CA ARG A 91 -20.88 10.24 -6.50
C ARG A 91 -19.53 10.00 -7.13
N TYR A 92 -19.14 8.74 -7.31
CA TYR A 92 -17.89 8.43 -8.02
C TYR A 92 -17.90 8.98 -9.44
N GLY A 93 -19.00 8.81 -10.18
CA GLY A 93 -19.15 9.33 -11.54
C GLY A 93 -19.07 10.87 -11.62
N GLU A 94 -19.63 11.57 -10.63
CA GLU A 94 -19.53 13.03 -10.55
C GLU A 94 -18.06 13.48 -10.36
N VAL A 95 -17.38 12.88 -9.40
CA VAL A 95 -15.97 13.21 -9.13
C VAL A 95 -15.08 12.79 -10.29
N PHE A 96 -15.34 11.61 -10.91
CA PHE A 96 -14.62 11.18 -12.11
C PHE A 96 -14.69 12.23 -13.22
N ARG A 97 -15.88 12.76 -13.54
CA ARG A 97 -16.04 13.80 -14.56
C ARG A 97 -15.25 15.06 -14.22
N CYS A 98 -15.23 15.47 -12.94
CA CYS A 98 -14.44 16.61 -12.48
C CYS A 98 -12.94 16.40 -12.66
N PHE A 99 -12.42 15.23 -12.29
CA PHE A 99 -11.01 14.84 -12.42
C PHE A 99 -10.62 14.70 -13.89
N HIS A 100 -11.45 14.02 -14.69
CA HIS A 100 -11.19 13.80 -16.10
C HIS A 100 -11.17 15.10 -16.91
N GLN A 101 -11.91 16.13 -16.47
CA GLN A 101 -11.86 17.45 -17.10
C GLN A 101 -10.48 18.12 -16.96
N GLN A 102 -9.75 17.90 -15.85
CA GLN A 102 -8.38 18.43 -15.70
C GLN A 102 -7.40 17.82 -16.69
N LEU A 103 -7.60 16.55 -17.03
CA LEU A 103 -6.81 15.84 -18.05
C LEU A 103 -7.14 16.36 -19.45
N LYS A 104 -8.43 16.57 -19.77
CA LYS A 104 -8.88 17.15 -21.04
C LYS A 104 -8.38 18.56 -21.25
N ASP A 105 -8.33 19.36 -20.19
CA ASP A 105 -7.80 20.74 -20.22
C ASP A 105 -6.27 20.78 -20.31
N GLY A 106 -5.59 19.63 -20.27
CA GLY A 106 -4.12 19.53 -20.31
C GLY A 106 -3.43 20.09 -19.04
N LYS A 107 -4.17 20.27 -17.94
CA LYS A 107 -3.62 20.79 -16.67
C LYS A 107 -2.83 19.75 -15.91
N LEU A 108 -3.22 18.48 -16.03
CA LEU A 108 -2.57 17.35 -15.41
C LEU A 108 -2.33 16.26 -16.46
N ALA A 109 -1.23 15.51 -16.33
CA ALA A 109 -0.94 14.38 -17.21
C ALA A 109 -1.55 13.07 -16.69
N ILE A 110 -1.59 12.91 -15.37
CA ILE A 110 -2.22 11.81 -14.65
C ILE A 110 -2.72 12.33 -13.29
N ILE A 111 -3.87 11.85 -12.84
CA ILE A 111 -4.39 12.11 -11.49
C ILE A 111 -5.07 10.87 -10.94
N VAL A 112 -4.84 10.56 -9.67
CA VAL A 112 -5.42 9.37 -9.02
C VAL A 112 -6.73 9.75 -8.34
N LEU A 113 -7.82 9.09 -8.74
CA LEU A 113 -9.11 9.17 -8.07
C LEU A 113 -9.29 7.99 -7.13
N ALA A 114 -9.54 8.28 -5.85
CA ALA A 114 -9.82 7.26 -4.84
C ALA A 114 -11.25 7.36 -4.31
N ARG A 115 -11.68 6.26 -3.71
CA ARG A 115 -12.92 6.19 -2.94
C ARG A 115 -12.75 5.32 -1.71
N CYS A 116 -13.64 5.48 -0.75
CA CYS A 116 -13.75 4.57 0.38
C CYS A 116 -15.14 3.93 0.41
N GLU A 117 -15.22 2.79 1.10
CA GLU A 117 -16.47 2.07 1.36
C GLU A 117 -16.46 1.60 2.80
N GLU A 118 -17.54 1.87 3.52
CA GLU A 118 -17.68 1.43 4.90
C GLU A 118 -18.59 0.21 4.98
N ILE A 119 -18.11 -0.85 5.64
CA ILE A 119 -18.82 -2.11 5.83
C ILE A 119 -19.07 -2.27 7.33
N SER A 120 -20.34 -2.25 7.73
CA SER A 120 -20.73 -2.45 9.12
C SER A 120 -20.51 -3.90 9.55
N HIS A 121 -20.18 -4.08 10.83
CA HIS A 121 -19.90 -5.37 11.43
C HIS A 121 -20.62 -5.51 12.76
N SER A 122 -21.24 -6.66 13.03
CA SER A 122 -22.05 -6.89 14.24
C SER A 122 -21.32 -7.58 15.39
N ALA A 123 -20.09 -8.08 15.15
CA ALA A 123 -19.28 -8.79 16.16
C ALA A 123 -18.04 -7.98 16.54
N THR A 124 -17.40 -8.34 17.65
CA THR A 124 -16.11 -7.74 18.03
C THR A 124 -15.03 -8.10 17.01
N ILE A 125 -14.35 -7.08 16.51
CA ILE A 125 -13.30 -7.24 15.51
C ILE A 125 -11.98 -7.61 16.20
N ASP A 126 -11.40 -8.74 15.80
CA ASP A 126 -10.04 -9.15 16.19
C ASP A 126 -9.05 -8.79 15.06
N ALA A 127 -8.39 -7.64 15.21
CA ALA A 127 -7.44 -7.14 14.22
C ALA A 127 -6.20 -8.06 14.05
N GLU A 128 -5.74 -8.72 15.13
CA GLU A 128 -4.61 -9.68 15.05
C GLU A 128 -5.03 -10.93 14.25
N ALA A 129 -6.25 -11.40 14.44
CA ALA A 129 -6.81 -12.52 13.67
C ALA A 129 -6.88 -12.17 12.18
N MET A 130 -7.34 -10.96 11.84
CA MET A 130 -7.40 -10.49 10.45
C MET A 130 -6.02 -10.35 9.82
N PHE A 131 -5.02 -9.87 10.57
CA PHE A 131 -3.64 -9.82 10.11
C PHE A 131 -3.09 -11.21 9.78
N LEU A 132 -3.35 -12.19 10.64
CA LEU A 132 -2.90 -13.57 10.44
C LEU A 132 -3.59 -14.22 9.23
N GLU A 133 -4.88 -13.94 9.03
CA GLU A 133 -5.61 -14.39 7.86
C GLU A 133 -5.10 -13.73 6.57
N ALA A 134 -4.81 -12.43 6.59
CA ALA A 134 -4.17 -11.74 5.48
C ALA A 134 -2.79 -12.36 5.14
N CYS A 135 -1.99 -12.71 6.16
CA CYS A 135 -0.72 -13.41 5.97
C CYS A 135 -0.88 -14.79 5.29
N ARG A 136 -1.99 -15.48 5.57
CA ARG A 136 -2.31 -16.78 4.98
C ARG A 136 -2.77 -16.67 3.53
N ILE A 137 -3.68 -15.71 3.25
CA ILE A 137 -4.28 -15.53 1.91
C ILE A 137 -3.27 -14.94 0.93
N TYR A 138 -2.43 -14.00 1.40
CA TYR A 138 -1.54 -13.22 0.55
C TYR A 138 -0.06 -13.43 0.92
N PRO A 139 0.52 -14.62 0.67
CA PRO A 139 1.91 -14.91 1.03
C PRO A 139 2.91 -13.95 0.37
N HIS A 140 2.60 -13.46 -0.82
CA HIS A 140 3.47 -12.65 -1.65
C HIS A 140 3.32 -11.13 -1.47
N LEU A 141 2.42 -10.66 -0.62
CA LEU A 141 2.27 -9.25 -0.32
C LEU A 141 2.94 -8.89 1.01
N CYS A 142 3.33 -7.64 1.18
CA CYS A 142 3.68 -7.13 2.49
C CYS A 142 2.40 -6.93 3.30
N ILE A 143 2.30 -7.56 4.46
CA ILE A 143 1.14 -7.44 5.36
C ILE A 143 1.56 -6.64 6.56
N MET A 144 0.79 -5.59 6.89
CA MET A 144 1.03 -4.75 8.05
C MET A 144 -0.25 -4.52 8.84
N LEU A 145 -0.14 -4.55 10.15
CA LEU A 145 -1.18 -4.13 11.10
C LEU A 145 -0.57 -3.10 12.04
N VAL A 146 -1.11 -1.90 12.05
CA VAL A 146 -0.61 -0.79 12.86
C VAL A 146 -1.74 -0.24 13.71
N SER A 147 -1.49 0.01 14.99
CA SER A 147 -2.47 0.64 15.88
C SER A 147 -1.77 1.61 16.82
N THR A 148 -2.23 2.85 16.81
CA THR A 148 -1.81 3.90 17.76
C THR A 148 -2.99 4.76 18.17
N PRO A 149 -2.92 5.50 19.29
CA PRO A 149 -3.98 6.45 19.66
C PRO A 149 -4.23 7.53 18.59
N GLN A 150 -3.17 7.95 17.88
CA GLN A 150 -3.22 9.03 16.88
C GLN A 150 -3.83 8.57 15.55
N THR A 151 -3.57 7.32 15.14
CA THR A 151 -3.94 6.84 13.79
C THR A 151 -5.18 5.94 13.78
N GLY A 152 -5.57 5.40 14.94
CA GLY A 152 -6.45 4.25 15.00
C GLY A 152 -5.76 2.97 14.49
N THR A 153 -6.54 1.99 14.04
CA THR A 153 -6.03 0.67 13.61
C THR A 153 -6.15 0.51 12.10
N TRP A 154 -5.04 0.15 11.45
CA TRP A 154 -4.93 -0.03 10.00
C TRP A 154 -4.38 -1.40 9.65
N LEU A 155 -5.02 -2.08 8.69
CA LEU A 155 -4.54 -3.32 8.08
C LEU A 155 -4.26 -3.08 6.59
N MET A 156 -3.09 -3.54 6.12
CA MET A 156 -2.59 -3.34 4.75
C MET A 156 -2.08 -4.66 4.18
N ALA A 157 -2.36 -4.89 2.90
CA ALA A 157 -1.81 -6.01 2.12
C ALA A 157 -1.28 -5.47 0.79
N THR A 158 -0.09 -4.89 0.82
CA THR A 158 0.44 -4.06 -0.25
C THR A 158 1.54 -4.75 -1.06
N PRO A 159 1.52 -4.63 -2.40
CA PRO A 159 2.59 -5.09 -3.28
C PRO A 159 3.69 -4.03 -3.51
N GLU A 160 3.45 -2.76 -3.15
CA GLU A 160 4.26 -1.63 -3.63
C GLU A 160 5.28 -1.18 -2.60
N VAL A 161 6.56 -1.38 -2.93
CA VAL A 161 7.69 -0.86 -2.16
C VAL A 161 7.88 0.62 -2.47
N LEU A 162 7.83 1.47 -1.45
CA LEU A 162 8.24 2.86 -1.57
C LEU A 162 9.76 2.99 -1.46
N LEU A 163 10.35 2.35 -0.45
CA LEU A 163 11.79 2.33 -0.24
C LEU A 163 12.19 1.10 0.56
N ASP A 164 13.16 0.35 0.08
CA ASP A 164 13.71 -0.82 0.74
C ASP A 164 15.24 -0.76 0.67
N GLY A 165 15.94 -1.14 1.74
CA GLY A 165 17.40 -1.11 1.76
C GLY A 165 18.01 -1.70 3.03
N ASP A 166 19.32 -1.92 2.99
CA ASP A 166 20.14 -2.52 4.05
C ASP A 166 21.19 -1.55 4.61
N GLY A 167 21.13 -0.29 4.19
CA GLY A 167 22.11 0.75 4.51
C GLY A 167 23.18 0.96 3.41
N GLU A 168 23.40 -0.01 2.54
CA GLU A 168 24.34 0.07 1.41
C GLU A 168 23.62 0.13 0.07
N THR A 169 22.72 -0.81 -0.17
CA THR A 169 21.92 -0.90 -1.39
C THR A 169 20.48 -0.55 -1.12
N TRP A 170 19.94 0.35 -1.91
CA TRP A 170 18.58 0.85 -1.80
C TRP A 170 17.78 0.49 -3.03
N ARG A 171 16.46 0.29 -2.84
CA ARG A 171 15.55 -0.08 -3.91
C ARG A 171 14.22 0.65 -3.76
N THR A 172 13.66 1.02 -4.89
CA THR A 172 12.27 1.44 -5.04
C THR A 172 11.71 0.89 -6.34
N MET A 173 10.41 1.06 -6.56
CA MET A 173 9.76 0.60 -7.79
C MET A 173 8.74 1.58 -8.29
N ALA A 174 8.51 1.58 -9.61
CA ALA A 174 7.31 2.08 -10.24
C ALA A 174 6.35 0.91 -10.47
N LEU A 175 5.15 0.98 -9.91
CA LEU A 175 4.10 -0.02 -10.07
C LEU A 175 2.83 0.67 -10.54
N ALA A 176 2.52 0.58 -11.84
CA ALA A 176 1.38 1.25 -12.46
C ALA A 176 0.81 0.43 -13.61
N GLY A 177 -0.41 0.78 -14.06
CA GLY A 177 -1.17 -0.07 -14.96
C GLY A 177 -1.73 -1.29 -14.23
N THR A 178 -3.00 -1.61 -14.49
CA THR A 178 -3.69 -2.72 -13.81
C THR A 178 -4.53 -3.51 -14.81
N MET A 179 -4.47 -4.85 -14.73
CA MET A 179 -5.38 -5.78 -15.43
C MET A 179 -5.78 -6.92 -14.49
N LYS A 180 -6.88 -7.60 -14.80
CA LYS A 180 -7.23 -8.88 -14.17
C LYS A 180 -6.28 -9.98 -14.65
N ALA A 181 -5.91 -10.89 -13.76
CA ALA A 181 -5.01 -12.01 -14.05
C ALA A 181 -5.65 -13.16 -14.87
N GLU A 182 -6.76 -12.92 -15.57
CA GLU A 182 -7.49 -13.96 -16.32
C GLU A 182 -6.61 -14.56 -17.43
N GLY A 183 -6.34 -15.87 -17.34
CA GLY A 183 -5.62 -16.63 -18.38
C GLY A 183 -4.09 -16.54 -18.33
N LEU A 184 -3.51 -15.89 -17.38
CA LEU A 184 -2.06 -15.94 -17.16
C LEU A 184 -1.71 -17.16 -16.31
N ALA A 185 -0.72 -17.94 -16.76
CA ALA A 185 -0.18 -19.03 -15.95
C ALA A 185 0.40 -18.46 -14.63
N PRO A 186 0.30 -19.19 -13.49
CA PRO A 186 0.69 -18.70 -12.18
C PRO A 186 2.21 -18.53 -11.97
N ASP A 187 3.01 -18.51 -13.01
CA ASP A 187 4.47 -18.68 -12.96
C ASP A 187 5.30 -17.38 -12.81
N ALA A 188 4.67 -16.21 -12.74
CA ALA A 188 5.40 -14.98 -12.46
C ALA A 188 5.26 -14.61 -10.99
N ASP A 189 6.02 -15.28 -10.13
CA ASP A 189 6.12 -14.99 -8.70
C ASP A 189 6.80 -13.64 -8.47
N CYS A 190 5.99 -12.60 -8.15
CA CYS A 190 6.46 -11.22 -8.01
C CYS A 190 6.85 -10.83 -6.58
N SER A 191 7.06 -11.83 -5.73
CA SER A 191 7.03 -11.66 -4.29
C SER A 191 8.36 -11.42 -3.62
N SER A 192 9.49 -11.79 -4.22
CA SER A 192 10.75 -11.65 -3.51
C SER A 192 11.62 -10.52 -4.05
N ALA A 193 12.08 -9.67 -3.15
CA ALA A 193 13.24 -8.81 -3.37
C ALA A 193 14.51 -9.63 -3.70
N SER A 194 14.43 -10.95 -3.58
CA SER A 194 15.49 -11.94 -3.80
C SER A 194 15.25 -12.89 -4.98
N THR A 195 14.12 -12.78 -5.73
CA THR A 195 13.98 -13.60 -6.94
C THR A 195 15.02 -13.20 -7.97
N PRO A 196 15.76 -14.18 -8.55
CA PRO A 196 16.60 -13.92 -9.71
C PRO A 196 15.71 -13.33 -10.80
N TRP A 197 16.16 -12.25 -11.38
CA TRP A 197 15.54 -11.48 -12.44
C TRP A 197 14.99 -12.40 -13.53
N VAL A 198 13.67 -12.61 -13.55
CA VAL A 198 13.02 -13.29 -14.67
C VAL A 198 12.97 -12.26 -15.80
N ASP A 199 13.64 -12.54 -16.91
CA ASP A 199 13.50 -11.78 -18.17
C ASP A 199 12.11 -12.05 -18.78
N GLY A 200 11.08 -11.59 -18.06
CA GLY A 200 9.67 -11.67 -18.47
C GLY A 200 9.29 -10.46 -19.33
N ASN A 201 9.81 -10.43 -20.56
CA ASN A 201 9.57 -9.31 -21.49
C ASN A 201 8.23 -9.43 -22.22
N ASP A 202 7.17 -9.91 -21.56
CA ASP A 202 5.85 -10.01 -22.19
C ASP A 202 4.98 -8.79 -21.90
N MET A 203 5.23 -7.74 -22.70
CA MET A 203 4.46 -6.49 -22.72
C MET A 203 3.39 -6.47 -23.80
N ARG A 204 3.16 -7.60 -24.53
CA ARG A 204 2.33 -7.60 -25.75
C ARG A 204 0.86 -7.29 -25.46
N ASP A 205 0.34 -7.77 -24.36
CA ASP A 205 -1.09 -7.67 -24.03
C ASP A 205 -1.48 -6.40 -23.28
N TRP A 206 -0.50 -5.53 -22.94
CA TRP A 206 -0.77 -4.29 -22.24
C TRP A 206 -1.25 -3.18 -23.17
N SER A 207 -2.32 -2.49 -22.76
CA SER A 207 -2.83 -1.33 -23.49
C SER A 207 -1.80 -0.21 -23.57
N THR A 208 -1.91 0.64 -24.60
CA THR A 208 -1.08 1.84 -24.74
C THR A 208 -1.22 2.75 -23.51
N LYS A 209 -2.43 2.85 -22.94
CA LYS A 209 -2.73 3.57 -21.69
C LYS A 209 -1.84 3.10 -20.55
N ASN A 210 -1.89 1.79 -20.24
CA ASN A 210 -1.15 1.23 -19.11
C ASN A 210 0.37 1.37 -19.29
N LYS A 211 0.89 1.22 -20.52
CA LYS A 211 2.31 1.45 -20.83
C LYS A 211 2.71 2.89 -20.60
N HIS A 212 1.85 3.83 -21.00
CA HIS A 212 2.09 5.26 -20.82
C HIS A 212 2.06 5.66 -19.33
N GLU A 213 1.07 5.17 -18.59
CA GLU A 213 0.98 5.36 -17.13
C GLU A 213 2.27 4.90 -16.43
N GLN A 214 2.72 3.68 -16.73
CA GLN A 214 3.95 3.13 -16.16
C GLN A 214 5.18 3.97 -16.51
N GLN A 215 5.29 4.45 -17.75
CA GLN A 215 6.41 5.28 -18.20
C GLN A 215 6.45 6.62 -17.44
N LEU A 216 5.30 7.25 -17.21
CA LEU A 216 5.20 8.49 -16.45
C LEU A 216 5.68 8.31 -15.01
N VAL A 217 5.23 7.25 -14.33
CA VAL A 217 5.63 6.96 -12.96
C VAL A 217 7.13 6.63 -12.87
N ALA A 218 7.65 5.81 -13.78
CA ALA A 218 9.06 5.45 -13.80
C ALA A 218 9.97 6.67 -14.02
N THR A 219 9.63 7.54 -14.96
CA THR A 219 10.38 8.78 -15.22
C THR A 219 10.38 9.72 -14.02
N TYR A 220 9.24 9.87 -13.34
CA TYR A 220 9.16 10.67 -12.12
C TYR A 220 10.07 10.13 -11.01
N ILE A 221 10.03 8.82 -10.74
CA ILE A 221 10.89 8.20 -9.71
C ILE A 221 12.36 8.43 -10.03
N GLN A 222 12.78 8.23 -11.28
CA GLN A 222 14.16 8.51 -11.71
C GLN A 222 14.58 9.95 -11.43
N GLN A 223 13.69 10.91 -11.71
CA GLN A 223 13.94 12.34 -11.43
C GLN A 223 14.05 12.61 -9.92
N CYS A 224 13.19 12.00 -9.10
CA CYS A 224 13.25 12.13 -7.63
C CYS A 224 14.54 11.54 -7.04
N LEU A 225 15.06 10.47 -7.61
CA LEU A 225 16.28 9.82 -7.11
C LEU A 225 17.57 10.57 -7.50
N SER A 226 17.58 11.28 -8.61
CA SER A 226 18.80 11.90 -9.18
C SER A 226 19.58 12.83 -8.20
N PRO A 227 18.96 13.56 -7.25
CA PRO A 227 19.70 14.36 -6.28
C PRO A 227 20.38 13.54 -5.17
N PHE A 228 20.01 12.28 -4.98
CA PHE A 228 20.41 11.43 -3.85
C PHE A 228 21.41 10.35 -4.22
N THR A 229 21.65 10.12 -5.53
CA THR A 229 22.55 9.05 -6.01
C THR A 229 23.19 9.40 -7.35
N ASP A 230 24.44 9.00 -7.51
CA ASP A 230 25.15 8.99 -8.82
C ASP A 230 25.08 7.61 -9.50
N GLN A 231 24.60 6.58 -8.77
CA GLN A 231 24.55 5.19 -9.24
C GLN A 231 23.13 4.68 -9.23
N LEU A 232 22.44 4.79 -10.35
CA LEU A 232 21.07 4.34 -10.52
C LEU A 232 20.99 3.28 -11.63
N THR A 233 20.47 2.10 -11.29
CA THR A 233 20.14 1.05 -12.26
C THR A 233 18.62 0.88 -12.31
N GLN A 234 18.06 0.92 -13.51
CA GLN A 234 16.64 0.66 -13.75
C GLN A 234 16.49 -0.65 -14.53
N ARG A 235 15.49 -1.46 -14.16
CA ARG A 235 15.04 -2.63 -14.91
C ARG A 235 13.53 -2.61 -15.09
N GLY A 236 13.06 -3.18 -16.20
CA GLY A 236 11.64 -3.18 -16.58
C GLY A 236 11.34 -2.13 -17.64
N PRO A 237 10.04 -1.91 -17.96
CA PRO A 237 8.90 -2.51 -17.27
C PRO A 237 8.68 -4.00 -17.63
N TYR A 238 8.12 -4.76 -16.69
CA TYR A 238 7.70 -6.16 -16.85
C TYR A 238 6.40 -6.43 -16.07
N THR A 239 5.68 -7.49 -16.42
CA THR A 239 4.42 -7.87 -15.78
C THR A 239 4.67 -8.57 -14.46
N VAL A 240 3.95 -8.15 -13.41
CA VAL A 240 3.95 -8.80 -12.09
C VAL A 240 2.52 -9.04 -11.62
N GLN A 241 2.32 -10.13 -10.89
CA GLN A 241 1.03 -10.46 -10.28
C GLN A 241 0.98 -9.99 -8.82
N ALA A 242 -0.12 -9.38 -8.41
CA ALA A 242 -0.40 -8.97 -7.04
C ALA A 242 -1.82 -9.40 -6.64
N GLY A 243 -1.95 -10.58 -6.04
CA GLY A 243 -3.24 -11.22 -5.79
C GLY A 243 -3.92 -11.63 -7.11
N ASP A 244 -5.16 -11.18 -7.32
CA ASP A 244 -5.93 -11.47 -8.54
C ASP A 244 -5.69 -10.45 -9.67
N LEU A 245 -4.76 -9.53 -9.50
CA LEU A 245 -4.43 -8.48 -10.45
C LEU A 245 -2.98 -8.60 -10.92
N VAL A 246 -2.71 -8.09 -12.11
CA VAL A 246 -1.36 -7.90 -12.66
C VAL A 246 -1.09 -6.43 -12.89
N HIS A 247 0.18 -6.05 -12.74
CA HIS A 247 0.67 -4.69 -12.89
C HIS A 247 1.94 -4.65 -13.76
N LEU A 248 2.24 -3.50 -14.34
CA LEU A 248 3.55 -3.20 -14.90
C LEU A 248 4.46 -2.68 -13.80
N ARG A 249 5.68 -3.23 -13.72
CA ARG A 249 6.68 -2.88 -12.71
C ARG A 249 8.02 -2.51 -13.35
N SER A 250 8.62 -1.44 -12.86
CA SER A 250 10.03 -1.12 -13.07
C SER A 250 10.73 -1.02 -11.72
N ASP A 251 11.88 -1.65 -11.58
CA ASP A 251 12.70 -1.60 -10.37
C ASP A 251 13.86 -0.62 -10.53
N PHE A 252 14.17 0.08 -9.45
CA PHE A 252 15.29 0.99 -9.33
C PHE A 252 16.19 0.52 -8.20
N MET A 253 17.48 0.35 -8.50
CA MET A 253 18.53 0.02 -7.51
C MET A 253 19.55 1.13 -7.50
N PHE A 254 19.97 1.56 -6.30
CA PHE A 254 20.89 2.68 -6.13
C PHE A 254 21.62 2.60 -4.78
N SER A 255 22.72 3.37 -4.65
CA SER A 255 23.37 3.68 -3.39
C SER A 255 23.13 5.14 -3.04
N LEU A 256 22.94 5.46 -1.76
CA LEU A 256 22.73 6.85 -1.32
C LEU A 256 24.05 7.55 -1.01
N HIS A 257 24.14 8.85 -1.32
CA HIS A 257 25.24 9.70 -0.88
C HIS A 257 25.28 9.82 0.66
N ASP A 258 24.10 9.88 1.30
CA ASP A 258 23.95 9.99 2.74
C ASP A 258 22.67 9.31 3.21
N THR A 259 22.81 8.23 3.99
CA THR A 259 21.68 7.49 4.55
C THR A 259 20.93 8.28 5.63
N LYS A 260 21.53 9.32 6.21
CA LYS A 260 20.85 10.20 7.18
C LYS A 260 19.80 11.10 6.54
N SER A 261 19.82 11.24 5.21
CA SER A 261 18.87 12.06 4.42
C SER A 261 17.62 11.30 3.97
N LEU A 262 17.28 10.16 4.58
CA LEU A 262 16.14 9.33 4.17
C LEU A 262 14.81 10.09 4.22
N GLY A 263 14.59 10.94 5.23
CA GLY A 263 13.39 11.77 5.30
C GLY A 263 13.24 12.71 4.10
N SER A 264 14.33 13.32 3.65
CA SER A 264 14.36 14.18 2.47
C SER A 264 14.10 13.39 1.17
N LEU A 265 14.64 12.18 1.05
CA LEU A 265 14.33 11.28 -0.06
C LEU A 265 12.85 10.87 -0.06
N LEU A 266 12.30 10.54 1.11
CA LEU A 266 10.88 10.20 1.26
C LEU A 266 9.98 11.37 0.89
N GLU A 267 10.34 12.61 1.23
CA GLU A 267 9.60 13.81 0.82
C GLU A 267 9.61 14.02 -0.70
N ALA A 268 10.73 13.71 -1.37
CA ALA A 268 10.81 13.76 -2.82
C ALA A 268 9.91 12.68 -3.47
N LEU A 269 9.93 11.45 -2.96
CA LEU A 269 9.17 10.32 -3.49
C LEU A 269 7.66 10.40 -3.17
N HIS A 270 7.30 10.78 -1.94
CA HIS A 270 5.92 10.70 -1.44
C HIS A 270 5.13 12.02 -1.64
N PRO A 271 3.82 11.93 -2.04
CA PRO A 271 3.21 10.75 -2.64
C PRO A 271 3.72 10.52 -4.07
N THR A 272 3.81 9.24 -4.48
CA THR A 272 4.21 8.89 -5.85
C THR A 272 3.09 9.22 -6.84
N PRO A 273 3.38 9.39 -8.15
CA PRO A 273 2.33 9.60 -9.15
C PRO A 273 1.32 8.44 -9.22
N ALA A 274 1.72 7.22 -8.87
CA ALA A 274 0.85 6.04 -8.83
C ALA A 274 -0.29 6.16 -7.79
N VAL A 275 -0.15 7.04 -6.79
CA VAL A 275 -1.17 7.28 -5.76
C VAL A 275 -1.66 8.73 -5.71
N CYS A 276 -1.05 9.65 -6.44
CA CYS A 276 -1.40 11.07 -6.45
C CYS A 276 -1.68 11.58 -7.87
N GLY A 277 -0.66 11.64 -8.69
CA GLY A 277 -0.66 12.18 -10.04
C GLY A 277 0.63 12.92 -10.36
N LEU A 278 0.76 13.35 -11.62
CA LEU A 278 1.85 14.23 -12.07
C LEU A 278 1.43 15.69 -12.04
N GLN A 279 2.42 16.55 -11.96
CA GLN A 279 2.37 17.87 -11.34
C GLN A 279 1.92 17.70 -9.89
N LYS A 280 2.76 17.01 -9.09
CA LYS A 280 2.47 16.49 -7.73
C LYS A 280 1.70 17.48 -6.86
N ALA A 281 2.16 18.72 -6.75
CA ALA A 281 1.55 19.73 -5.87
C ALA A 281 0.14 20.13 -6.36
N GLU A 282 -0.05 20.29 -7.69
CA GLU A 282 -1.32 20.61 -8.31
C GLU A 282 -2.31 19.45 -8.19
N ALA A 283 -1.85 18.23 -8.47
CA ALA A 283 -2.66 17.02 -8.37
C ALA A 283 -3.12 16.81 -6.92
N GLN A 284 -2.22 16.89 -5.95
CA GLN A 284 -2.55 16.74 -4.52
C GLN A 284 -3.55 17.80 -4.07
N ARG A 285 -3.34 19.06 -4.40
CA ARG A 285 -4.27 20.15 -4.07
C ARG A 285 -5.64 19.90 -4.67
N PHE A 286 -5.71 19.47 -5.94
CA PHE A 286 -6.97 19.19 -6.62
C PHE A 286 -7.70 18.00 -5.97
N ILE A 287 -7.01 16.91 -5.66
CA ILE A 287 -7.56 15.76 -4.94
C ILE A 287 -8.18 16.21 -3.62
N LEU A 288 -7.44 16.95 -2.79
CA LEU A 288 -7.90 17.39 -1.47
C LEU A 288 -9.12 18.33 -1.52
N GLN A 289 -9.32 19.02 -2.65
CA GLN A 289 -10.47 19.93 -2.82
C GLN A 289 -11.71 19.25 -3.38
N HIS A 290 -11.57 18.15 -4.13
CA HIS A 290 -12.67 17.60 -4.94
C HIS A 290 -12.97 16.12 -4.64
N GLU A 291 -12.06 15.40 -4.02
CA GLU A 291 -12.31 14.02 -3.62
C GLU A 291 -13.11 13.99 -2.32
N HIS A 292 -14.21 13.22 -2.29
CA HIS A 292 -15.06 13.14 -1.11
C HIS A 292 -14.52 12.22 -0.01
N ALA A 293 -13.59 11.32 -0.37
CA ALA A 293 -12.98 10.41 0.57
C ALA A 293 -11.82 11.09 1.29
N ASP A 294 -11.89 11.17 2.62
CA ASP A 294 -10.70 11.45 3.40
C ASP A 294 -9.77 10.23 3.31
N ARG A 295 -8.62 10.40 2.67
CA ARG A 295 -7.64 9.32 2.48
C ARG A 295 -6.95 8.95 3.77
N SER A 296 -6.79 9.87 4.71
CA SER A 296 -6.06 9.65 5.96
C SER A 296 -4.71 8.95 5.68
N TYR A 297 -4.50 7.73 6.18
CA TYR A 297 -3.27 6.95 5.94
C TYR A 297 -3.30 6.06 4.68
N TYR A 298 -4.41 5.95 3.97
CA TYR A 298 -4.46 5.35 2.63
C TYR A 298 -3.69 6.22 1.63
N SER A 299 -2.96 5.61 0.71
CA SER A 299 -2.05 6.29 -0.24
C SER A 299 -0.88 7.04 0.43
N GLY A 300 -0.68 6.82 1.72
CA GLY A 300 0.52 7.14 2.45
C GLY A 300 1.54 6.01 2.36
N PHE A 301 2.33 5.80 3.41
CA PHE A 301 3.21 4.64 3.50
C PHE A 301 3.42 4.22 4.96
N ALA A 302 3.87 2.97 5.15
CA ALA A 302 4.21 2.45 6.46
C ALA A 302 5.40 1.49 6.39
N GLY A 303 6.06 1.28 7.53
CA GLY A 303 7.09 0.26 7.64
C GLY A 303 8.23 0.58 8.58
N LEU A 304 9.21 -0.31 8.58
CA LEU A 304 10.44 -0.14 9.36
C LEU A 304 11.35 0.87 8.67
N LEU A 305 11.78 1.87 9.41
CA LEU A 305 12.77 2.88 9.03
C LEU A 305 14.01 2.69 9.88
N ASN A 306 15.15 2.39 9.25
CA ASN A 306 16.45 2.32 9.92
C ASN A 306 17.56 2.74 8.95
N PRO A 307 18.07 3.97 9.03
CA PRO A 307 19.14 4.49 8.16
C PRO A 307 20.45 3.70 8.23
N ASN A 308 20.70 3.01 9.35
CA ASN A 308 21.92 2.26 9.61
C ASN A 308 21.74 0.73 9.47
N GLY A 309 20.61 0.29 8.92
CA GLY A 309 20.28 -1.12 8.79
C GLY A 309 19.11 -1.36 7.83
N GLU A 310 18.30 -2.38 8.12
CA GLU A 310 17.18 -2.73 7.24
C GLU A 310 16.05 -1.71 7.31
N THR A 311 15.69 -1.15 6.17
CA THR A 311 14.52 -0.28 5.94
C THR A 311 13.56 -0.97 5.01
N HIS A 312 12.27 -1.02 5.38
CA HIS A 312 11.21 -1.68 4.62
C HIS A 312 9.96 -0.79 4.64
N LEU A 313 9.87 0.17 3.71
CA LEU A 313 8.75 1.10 3.60
C LEU A 313 7.90 0.74 2.37
N TYR A 314 6.60 0.58 2.59
CA TYR A 314 5.63 0.21 1.57
C TYR A 314 4.51 1.22 1.47
N VAL A 315 4.04 1.48 0.26
CA VAL A 315 2.88 2.36 0.03
C VAL A 315 1.63 1.73 0.65
N SER A 316 0.86 2.53 1.40
CA SER A 316 -0.36 2.09 2.08
C SER A 316 -1.50 1.87 1.09
N LEU A 317 -1.46 0.74 0.40
CA LEU A 317 -2.45 0.29 -0.58
C LEU A 317 -3.13 -1.00 -0.14
N ARG A 318 -4.26 -1.33 -0.83
CA ARG A 318 -5.03 -2.52 -0.48
C ARG A 318 -5.18 -2.58 1.05
N CYS A 319 -5.74 -1.52 1.61
CA CYS A 319 -5.80 -1.33 3.05
C CYS A 319 -7.22 -0.99 3.53
N MET A 320 -7.41 -1.17 4.82
CA MET A 320 -8.61 -0.75 5.52
C MET A 320 -8.27 -0.15 6.87
N GLN A 321 -9.08 0.80 7.30
CA GLN A 321 -9.16 1.23 8.69
C GLN A 321 -10.15 0.33 9.43
N ILE A 322 -9.73 -0.20 10.58
CA ILE A 322 -10.56 -1.01 11.45
C ILE A 322 -11.14 -0.06 12.51
N LEU A 323 -12.46 0.07 12.50
CA LEU A 323 -13.23 0.86 13.45
C LEU A 323 -13.90 -0.06 14.47
N GLU A 324 -14.58 0.48 15.45
CA GLU A 324 -15.21 -0.31 16.53
C GLU A 324 -16.25 -1.30 16.00
N ASN A 325 -17.10 -0.85 15.06
CA ASN A 325 -18.21 -1.63 14.52
C ASN A 325 -18.27 -1.64 12.98
N SER A 326 -17.18 -1.27 12.32
CA SER A 326 -17.11 -1.24 10.85
C SER A 326 -15.66 -1.32 10.35
N TYR A 327 -15.54 -1.59 9.05
CA TYR A 327 -14.29 -1.49 8.29
C TYR A 327 -14.45 -0.40 7.24
N ARG A 328 -13.48 0.47 7.10
CA ARG A 328 -13.43 1.43 6.00
C ARG A 328 -12.36 1.00 5.02
N LEU A 329 -12.78 0.51 3.85
CA LEU A 329 -11.95 0.02 2.77
C LEU A 329 -11.63 1.15 1.80
N TYR A 330 -10.42 1.15 1.25
CA TYR A 330 -9.95 2.16 0.31
C TYR A 330 -9.44 1.55 -0.99
N ALA A 331 -9.74 2.20 -2.11
CA ALA A 331 -9.13 1.92 -3.40
C ALA A 331 -9.13 3.16 -4.30
N GLY A 332 -8.18 3.20 -5.24
CA GLY A 332 -8.09 4.24 -6.26
C GLY A 332 -7.41 3.74 -7.52
N GLY A 333 -7.52 4.50 -8.58
CA GLY A 333 -6.91 4.26 -9.88
C GLY A 333 -6.37 5.54 -10.52
N GLY A 334 -5.31 5.40 -11.32
CA GLY A 334 -4.74 6.51 -12.09
C GLY A 334 -5.59 6.82 -13.31
N LEU A 335 -6.13 8.05 -13.38
CA LEU A 335 -6.88 8.53 -14.53
C LEU A 335 -5.94 9.16 -15.55
N LEU A 336 -6.13 8.80 -16.81
CA LEU A 336 -5.51 9.39 -18.00
C LEU A 336 -6.60 9.94 -18.93
N LEU A 337 -6.20 10.63 -19.99
CA LEU A 337 -7.12 11.24 -20.94
C LEU A 337 -8.11 10.26 -21.57
N ASP A 338 -7.70 9.01 -21.77
CA ASP A 338 -8.49 7.91 -22.34
C ASP A 338 -9.18 7.01 -21.29
N SER A 339 -9.17 7.41 -20.02
CA SER A 339 -9.87 6.67 -18.94
C SER A 339 -11.39 6.67 -19.16
N VAL A 340 -12.00 5.51 -18.91
CA VAL A 340 -13.44 5.29 -19.01
C VAL A 340 -14.02 5.06 -17.61
N GLU A 341 -15.00 5.87 -17.21
CA GLU A 341 -15.59 5.87 -15.86
C GLU A 341 -15.97 4.49 -15.35
N GLN A 342 -16.63 3.67 -16.18
CA GLN A 342 -17.06 2.33 -15.78
C GLN A 342 -15.87 1.40 -15.49
N GLN A 343 -14.83 1.45 -16.30
CA GLN A 343 -13.63 0.63 -16.13
C GLN A 343 -12.87 1.02 -14.86
N GLU A 344 -12.72 2.31 -14.60
CA GLU A 344 -12.05 2.82 -13.40
C GLU A 344 -12.82 2.46 -12.12
N TRP A 345 -14.16 2.53 -12.15
CA TRP A 345 -14.99 2.03 -11.06
C TRP A 345 -14.78 0.55 -10.80
N GLU A 346 -14.85 -0.29 -11.84
CA GLU A 346 -14.66 -1.74 -11.73
C GLU A 346 -13.26 -2.08 -11.20
N GLU A 347 -12.25 -1.32 -11.58
CA GLU A 347 -10.89 -1.47 -11.04
C GLU A 347 -10.85 -1.18 -9.53
N THR A 348 -11.53 -0.13 -9.04
CA THR A 348 -11.60 0.13 -7.59
C THR A 348 -12.33 -0.99 -6.85
N VAL A 349 -13.41 -1.55 -7.43
CA VAL A 349 -14.13 -2.70 -6.85
C VAL A 349 -13.18 -3.90 -6.73
N ALA A 350 -12.46 -4.24 -7.80
CA ALA A 350 -11.51 -5.34 -7.82
C ALA A 350 -10.37 -5.17 -6.79
N LYS A 351 -9.87 -3.93 -6.63
CA LYS A 351 -8.83 -3.62 -5.64
C LYS A 351 -9.34 -3.77 -4.19
N MET A 352 -10.59 -3.42 -3.90
CA MET A 352 -11.20 -3.60 -2.57
C MET A 352 -11.42 -5.07 -2.20
N GLU A 353 -11.58 -5.96 -3.19
CA GLU A 353 -11.74 -7.41 -2.94
C GLU A 353 -10.57 -8.00 -2.14
N THR A 354 -9.37 -7.42 -2.23
CA THR A 354 -8.23 -7.84 -1.41
C THR A 354 -8.58 -7.78 0.08
N MET A 355 -9.21 -6.72 0.54
CA MET A 355 -9.61 -6.57 1.94
C MET A 355 -10.91 -7.33 2.25
N ARG A 356 -11.87 -7.36 1.34
CA ARG A 356 -13.13 -8.10 1.52
C ARG A 356 -12.90 -9.60 1.73
N LYS A 357 -11.96 -10.21 1.01
CA LYS A 357 -11.60 -11.62 1.21
C LYS A 357 -11.11 -11.91 2.64
N ILE A 358 -10.41 -10.96 3.27
CA ILE A 358 -9.96 -11.11 4.66
C ILE A 358 -11.16 -11.06 5.62
N THR A 359 -12.11 -10.16 5.38
CA THR A 359 -13.29 -10.00 6.25
C THR A 359 -14.33 -11.11 6.07
N ALA A 360 -14.37 -11.76 4.90
CA ALA A 360 -15.33 -12.79 4.54
C ALA A 360 -14.83 -14.23 4.78
N SER A 361 -13.55 -14.42 5.11
CA SER A 361 -12.98 -15.77 5.28
C SER A 361 -13.57 -16.47 6.49
N PRO A 362 -14.15 -17.67 6.36
CA PRO A 362 -14.56 -18.47 7.50
C PRO A 362 -13.32 -18.87 8.32
N PRO A 363 -13.47 -19.07 9.65
CA PRO A 363 -12.36 -19.53 10.47
C PRO A 363 -11.86 -20.88 9.96
N THR A 364 -10.54 -21.00 9.79
CA THR A 364 -9.93 -22.26 9.34
C THR A 364 -10.24 -23.35 10.38
N PRO A 365 -10.86 -24.48 10.00
CA PRO A 365 -11.15 -25.56 10.94
C PRO A 365 -9.83 -26.06 11.58
N PRO A 366 -9.85 -26.46 12.84
CA PRO A 366 -8.67 -27.00 13.51
C PRO A 366 -8.22 -28.26 12.74
N ARG A 367 -6.92 -28.35 12.42
CA ARG A 367 -6.33 -29.61 11.97
C ARG A 367 -6.64 -30.66 13.02
N ARG A 368 -7.26 -31.78 12.64
CA ARG A 368 -7.42 -32.92 13.52
C ARG A 368 -6.03 -33.40 13.91
N GLU A 369 -5.78 -33.50 15.23
CA GLU A 369 -4.57 -34.19 15.74
C GLU A 369 -4.65 -35.63 15.22
N GLY A 370 -3.75 -35.99 14.28
CA GLY A 370 -3.65 -37.35 13.74
C GLY A 370 -3.38 -37.47 12.25
N GLU A 371 -3.30 -36.38 11.46
CA GLU A 371 -2.82 -36.47 10.08
C GLU A 371 -1.34 -36.03 10.00
N LEU A 372 -0.48 -37.04 10.06
CA LEU A 372 0.93 -36.99 9.73
C LEU A 372 1.13 -36.97 8.22
#